data_d403737caba3ca0eca47179da9bb15e6
#
_entry.id   d403737caba3ca0eca47179da9bb15e6
#
_cell.length_a   1.000
_cell.length_b   1.000
_cell.length_c   1.000
_cell.angle_alpha   90.00
_cell.angle_beta   90.00
_cell.angle_gamma   90.00
#
_symmetry.space_group_name_H-M   'P 1'
#
loop_
_entity.id
_entity.type
_entity.pdbx_description
1 polymer ?
#
loop_
_entity_poly.entity_id
_entity_poly.type
_entity_poly.pdbx_seq_one_letter_code
_entity_poly.pdbx_strand_id
1 'polypeptide(L)'
;MFDEALKSPLRFFLAAAVLAAILCLFPARVEELEPGQPLTRQETAAPVLEQSANADLSQRTGAGCRLHRTMIYAPCGHSVQSREKLPAQLAGMSRELLEQEIAGVIPGASVTGFSGDEVDITVSADIPCPLHWVLRIGEDGMLHVLQNRDGESLEAVRTTDIPAADAEESAALLEGMIFDDVQALEGYLESITS
;
A
#
# COMPACT_ATOMS: atom_id res chain seq x y z
N MET A 1 32.44 26.32 15.26
CA MET A 1 33.71 25.78 14.78
C MET A 1 33.33 24.69 13.80
N PHE A 2 33.61 24.97 12.55
CA PHE A 2 33.21 24.18 11.38
C PHE A 2 34.03 22.90 11.28
N ASP A 3 33.41 21.82 10.88
CA ASP A 3 34.13 20.82 10.11
C ASP A 3 33.22 20.23 9.03
N GLU A 4 33.62 20.48 7.82
CA GLU A 4 33.02 20.08 6.56
C GLU A 4 33.24 18.58 6.29
N ALA A 5 32.17 17.85 6.09
CA ALA A 5 32.24 16.52 5.52
C ALA A 5 32.49 16.65 4.00
N LEU A 6 33.73 16.41 3.62
CA LEU A 6 34.24 16.31 2.26
C LEU A 6 33.46 15.23 1.47
N LYS A 7 32.49 15.67 0.68
CA LYS A 7 31.76 14.79 -0.26
C LYS A 7 32.69 14.39 -1.39
N SER A 8 33.16 13.17 -1.35
CA SER A 8 34.04 12.57 -2.35
C SER A 8 33.38 12.51 -3.72
N PRO A 9 33.95 13.14 -4.76
CA PRO A 9 33.43 13.08 -6.15
C PRO A 9 33.63 11.69 -6.81
N LEU A 10 34.30 10.76 -6.10
CA LEU A 10 34.68 9.45 -6.63
C LEU A 10 33.48 8.52 -6.88
N ARG A 11 32.32 8.77 -6.23
CA ARG A 11 31.13 7.92 -6.41
C ARG A 11 30.37 8.16 -7.71
N PHE A 12 30.54 9.33 -8.34
CA PHE A 12 29.90 9.65 -9.63
C PHE A 12 30.59 9.00 -10.83
N PHE A 13 31.88 8.75 -10.76
CA PHE A 13 32.61 8.13 -11.86
C PHE A 13 32.39 6.62 -12.00
N LEU A 14 32.02 5.92 -10.92
CA LEU A 14 31.74 4.49 -10.97
C LEU A 14 30.39 4.14 -11.61
N ALA A 15 29.42 5.02 -11.51
CA ALA A 15 28.10 4.80 -12.12
C ALA A 15 28.09 4.97 -13.64
N ALA A 16 28.94 5.86 -14.18
CA ALA A 16 29.04 6.09 -15.62
C ALA A 16 29.75 4.95 -16.37
N ALA A 17 30.71 4.25 -15.72
CA ALA A 17 31.46 3.15 -16.32
C ALA A 17 30.63 1.87 -16.50
N VAL A 18 29.63 1.63 -15.64
CA VAL A 18 28.75 0.45 -15.71
C VAL A 18 27.72 0.56 -16.84
N LEU A 19 27.24 1.80 -17.14
CA LEU A 19 26.28 2.01 -18.24
C LEU A 19 26.91 1.80 -19.63
N ALA A 20 28.20 2.10 -19.80
CA ALA A 20 28.89 1.94 -21.09
C ALA A 20 29.19 0.46 -21.44
N ALA A 21 29.33 -0.41 -20.42
CA ALA A 21 29.62 -1.83 -20.63
C ALA A 21 28.38 -2.65 -21.06
N ILE A 22 27.17 -2.18 -20.75
CA ILE A 22 25.92 -2.90 -21.10
C ILE A 22 25.52 -2.68 -22.55
N LEU A 23 25.91 -1.57 -23.18
CA LEU A 23 25.58 -1.27 -24.58
C LEU A 23 26.41 -2.06 -25.62
N CYS A 24 27.53 -2.66 -25.22
CA CYS A 24 28.39 -3.42 -26.12
C CYS A 24 28.05 -4.93 -26.23
N LEU A 25 27.06 -5.43 -25.49
CA LEU A 25 26.74 -6.85 -25.45
C LEU A 25 25.53 -7.28 -26.30
N PHE A 26 24.89 -6.36 -27.03
CA PHE A 26 23.83 -6.71 -27.97
C PHE A 26 24.31 -6.53 -29.41
N PRO A 27 24.70 -7.61 -30.09
CA PRO A 27 24.93 -7.53 -31.56
C PRO A 27 23.58 -7.32 -32.24
N ALA A 28 23.49 -6.24 -33.01
CA ALA A 28 22.37 -5.99 -33.90
C ALA A 28 22.26 -7.14 -34.91
N ARG A 29 21.25 -7.96 -34.76
CA ARG A 29 20.88 -9.00 -35.70
C ARG A 29 20.17 -8.32 -36.88
N VAL A 30 20.90 -8.06 -37.95
CA VAL A 30 20.35 -7.66 -39.25
C VAL A 30 19.71 -8.94 -39.85
N GLU A 31 18.37 -9.00 -39.88
CA GLU A 31 17.66 -10.01 -40.67
C GLU A 31 17.72 -9.57 -42.15
N GLU A 32 18.36 -10.40 -42.92
CA GLU A 32 18.48 -10.32 -44.38
C GLU A 32 17.09 -10.58 -44.98
N LEU A 33 16.54 -9.57 -45.69
CA LEU A 33 15.28 -9.69 -46.44
C LEU A 33 15.52 -10.51 -47.69
N GLU A 34 14.94 -11.71 -47.76
CA GLU A 34 14.85 -12.47 -48.99
C GLU A 34 13.89 -11.81 -49.99
N PRO A 35 14.28 -11.62 -51.24
CA PRO A 35 13.40 -11.11 -52.29
C PRO A 35 12.61 -12.22 -52.98
N GLY A 36 11.29 -12.20 -52.87
CA GLY A 36 10.45 -12.92 -53.78
C GLY A 36 9.28 -13.73 -53.22
N GLN A 37 8.23 -13.06 -52.78
CA GLN A 37 6.89 -13.66 -52.78
C GLN A 37 5.89 -12.68 -53.38
N PRO A 38 4.98 -13.14 -54.30
CA PRO A 38 4.02 -12.28 -54.96
C PRO A 38 2.90 -11.91 -54.01
N LEU A 39 2.56 -10.62 -54.05
CA LEU A 39 1.42 -10.01 -53.34
C LEU A 39 0.11 -10.65 -53.76
N THR A 40 -0.41 -11.57 -53.00
CA THR A 40 -1.83 -11.91 -53.00
C THR A 40 -2.61 -10.89 -52.23
N ARG A 41 -3.28 -10.00 -52.96
CA ARG A 41 -4.24 -9.02 -52.47
C ARG A 41 -5.39 -9.76 -51.78
N GLN A 42 -5.34 -9.89 -50.50
CA GLN A 42 -6.48 -10.34 -49.67
C GLN A 42 -7.18 -9.10 -49.13
N GLU A 43 -8.19 -8.69 -49.90
CA GLU A 43 -9.16 -7.67 -49.54
C GLU A 43 -10.10 -8.29 -48.49
N THR A 44 -9.84 -8.02 -47.23
CA THR A 44 -10.84 -8.12 -46.16
C THR A 44 -10.39 -7.21 -45.04
N ALA A 45 -10.63 -5.93 -45.21
CA ALA A 45 -10.46 -4.95 -44.16
C ALA A 45 -11.84 -4.52 -43.68
N ALA A 46 -12.20 -4.97 -42.52
CA ALA A 46 -12.96 -4.34 -41.44
C ALA A 46 -13.70 -5.44 -40.66
N PRO A 47 -13.29 -5.69 -39.45
CA PRO A 47 -13.83 -5.07 -38.25
C PRO A 47 -12.81 -4.96 -37.08
N VAL A 48 -11.60 -4.44 -37.34
CA VAL A 48 -10.57 -4.40 -36.28
C VAL A 48 -10.71 -3.18 -35.36
N LEU A 49 -11.36 -2.10 -35.84
CA LEU A 49 -11.48 -0.86 -35.06
C LEU A 49 -12.58 -0.90 -33.98
N GLU A 50 -13.67 -1.63 -34.21
CA GLU A 50 -14.75 -1.73 -33.21
C GLU A 50 -14.41 -2.66 -32.03
N GLN A 51 -13.64 -3.74 -32.27
CA GLN A 51 -13.22 -4.64 -31.19
C GLN A 51 -12.16 -3.99 -30.29
N SER A 52 -11.26 -3.18 -30.81
CA SER A 52 -10.29 -2.46 -30.01
C SER A 52 -10.93 -1.37 -29.14
N ALA A 53 -11.92 -0.64 -29.69
CA ALA A 53 -12.63 0.37 -28.94
C ALA A 53 -13.50 -0.23 -27.81
N ASN A 54 -14.15 -1.37 -28.05
CA ASN A 54 -14.95 -2.06 -27.05
C ASN A 54 -14.09 -2.77 -26.00
N ALA A 55 -12.92 -3.28 -26.35
CA ALA A 55 -11.97 -3.86 -25.41
C ALA A 55 -11.39 -2.78 -24.46
N ASP A 56 -11.11 -1.59 -24.99
CA ASP A 56 -10.58 -0.47 -24.20
C ASP A 56 -11.65 0.09 -23.23
N LEU A 57 -12.92 0.12 -23.63
CA LEU A 57 -14.02 0.54 -22.75
C LEU A 57 -14.33 -0.50 -21.66
N SER A 58 -14.15 -1.80 -21.90
CA SER A 58 -14.30 -2.86 -20.89
C SER A 58 -13.16 -2.86 -19.85
N GLN A 59 -12.08 -2.16 -20.13
CA GLN A 59 -10.92 -1.98 -19.24
C GLN A 59 -10.95 -0.69 -18.44
N ARG A 60 -12.08 0.01 -18.38
CA ARG A 60 -12.24 1.24 -17.58
C ARG A 60 -13.31 1.07 -16.52
N THR A 61 -13.08 1.66 -15.35
CA THR A 61 -14.06 1.68 -14.27
C THR A 61 -15.32 2.42 -14.68
N GLY A 62 -16.49 1.79 -14.50
CA GLY A 62 -17.80 2.39 -14.75
C GLY A 62 -18.24 3.35 -13.65
N ALA A 63 -19.25 4.19 -13.91
CA ALA A 63 -19.85 5.09 -12.92
C ALA A 63 -20.52 4.37 -11.74
N GLY A 64 -20.87 3.06 -11.91
CA GLY A 64 -21.45 2.20 -10.87
C GLY A 64 -20.45 1.21 -10.26
N CYS A 65 -19.17 1.33 -10.58
CA CYS A 65 -18.14 0.43 -10.12
C CYS A 65 -18.09 0.34 -8.59
N ARG A 66 -17.94 -0.88 -8.08
CA ARG A 66 -17.79 -1.17 -6.66
C ARG A 66 -16.32 -1.29 -6.30
N LEU A 67 -15.99 -0.79 -5.12
CA LEU A 67 -14.68 -0.94 -4.52
C LEU A 67 -14.77 -2.00 -3.41
N HIS A 68 -14.00 -3.06 -3.54
CA HIS A 68 -13.76 -4.03 -2.48
C HIS A 68 -12.43 -3.69 -1.84
N ARG A 69 -12.47 -3.33 -0.58
CA ARG A 69 -11.30 -2.96 0.20
C ARG A 69 -11.00 -4.06 1.21
N THR A 70 -9.79 -4.62 1.15
CA THR A 70 -9.24 -5.49 2.18
C THR A 70 -8.21 -4.70 2.98
N MET A 71 -8.54 -4.38 4.22
CA MET A 71 -7.61 -3.77 5.17
C MET A 71 -6.83 -4.87 5.87
N ILE A 72 -5.50 -4.82 5.82
CA ILE A 72 -4.60 -5.74 6.53
C ILE A 72 -3.93 -4.97 7.66
N TYR A 73 -4.13 -5.41 8.89
CA TYR A 73 -3.53 -4.82 10.09
C TYR A 73 -2.24 -5.56 10.41
N ALA A 74 -1.10 -4.99 9.98
CA ALA A 74 0.21 -5.63 10.06
C ALA A 74 0.60 -6.09 11.49
N PRO A 75 0.36 -5.31 12.57
CA PRO A 75 0.78 -5.70 13.92
C PRO A 75 0.06 -6.95 14.48
N CYS A 76 -1.16 -7.24 14.03
CA CYS A 76 -1.94 -8.40 14.51
C CYS A 76 -2.25 -9.44 13.43
N GLY A 77 -1.93 -9.16 12.16
CA GLY A 77 -2.17 -10.05 11.03
C GLY A 77 -3.64 -10.24 10.64
N HIS A 78 -4.57 -9.55 11.31
CA HIS A 78 -5.99 -9.62 10.97
C HIS A 78 -6.31 -8.81 9.72
N SER A 79 -7.39 -9.20 9.03
CA SER A 79 -7.90 -8.44 7.90
C SER A 79 -9.41 -8.20 8.03
N VAL A 80 -9.85 -7.04 7.52
CA VAL A 80 -11.26 -6.66 7.45
C VAL A 80 -11.59 -6.31 6.01
N GLN A 81 -12.70 -6.82 5.51
CA GLN A 81 -13.19 -6.54 4.17
C GLN A 81 -14.39 -5.60 4.22
N SER A 82 -14.39 -4.62 3.34
CA SER A 82 -15.52 -3.71 3.13
C SER A 82 -15.86 -3.61 1.65
N ARG A 83 -17.11 -3.22 1.38
CA ARG A 83 -17.60 -2.97 0.02
C ARG A 83 -18.26 -1.62 0.00
N GLU A 84 -17.80 -0.79 -0.90
CA GLU A 84 -18.30 0.58 -1.05
C GLU A 84 -18.38 0.96 -2.53
N LYS A 85 -18.93 2.10 -2.82
CA LYS A 85 -18.92 2.64 -4.18
C LYS A 85 -17.53 3.20 -4.46
N LEU A 86 -17.00 2.95 -5.67
CA LEU A 86 -15.75 3.56 -6.10
C LEU A 86 -15.86 5.09 -6.01
N PRO A 87 -14.89 5.79 -5.40
CA PRO A 87 -14.85 7.25 -5.37
C PRO A 87 -14.99 7.86 -6.77
N ALA A 88 -15.81 8.91 -6.91
CA ALA A 88 -16.16 9.47 -8.22
C ALA A 88 -14.93 9.94 -9.03
N GLN A 89 -13.89 10.40 -8.36
CA GLN A 89 -12.63 10.82 -8.99
C GLN A 89 -11.86 9.67 -9.66
N LEU A 90 -12.13 8.42 -9.28
CA LEU A 90 -11.51 7.21 -9.83
C LEU A 90 -12.38 6.53 -10.91
N ALA A 91 -13.56 7.09 -11.21
CA ALA A 91 -14.43 6.56 -12.26
C ALA A 91 -13.91 6.90 -13.66
N GLY A 92 -14.08 5.97 -14.61
CA GLY A 92 -13.62 6.10 -15.98
C GLY A 92 -12.13 5.86 -16.21
N MET A 93 -11.40 5.42 -15.18
CA MET A 93 -9.96 5.16 -15.26
C MET A 93 -9.67 3.77 -15.80
N SER A 94 -8.57 3.64 -16.56
CA SER A 94 -7.94 2.34 -16.84
C SER A 94 -7.25 1.80 -15.60
N ARG A 95 -6.85 0.52 -15.61
CA ARG A 95 -6.13 -0.10 -14.50
C ARG A 95 -4.84 0.65 -14.16
N GLU A 96 -4.04 0.98 -15.18
CA GLU A 96 -2.74 1.64 -15.00
C GLU A 96 -2.89 3.03 -14.38
N LEU A 97 -3.90 3.79 -14.84
CA LEU A 97 -4.18 5.11 -14.29
C LEU A 97 -4.73 5.00 -12.86
N LEU A 98 -5.59 4.01 -12.60
CA LEU A 98 -6.11 3.76 -11.27
C LEU A 98 -4.98 3.41 -10.28
N GLU A 99 -4.03 2.55 -10.67
CA GLU A 99 -2.87 2.18 -9.84
C GLU A 99 -1.99 3.39 -9.48
N GLN A 100 -1.91 4.38 -10.37
CA GLN A 100 -1.17 5.63 -10.12
C GLN A 100 -1.91 6.58 -9.17
N GLU A 101 -3.23 6.68 -9.32
CA GLU A 101 -4.05 7.66 -8.62
C GLU A 101 -4.59 7.16 -7.28
N ILE A 102 -4.76 5.84 -7.13
CA ILE A 102 -5.42 5.24 -5.97
C ILE A 102 -4.72 5.58 -4.64
N ALA A 103 -3.39 5.59 -4.63
CA ALA A 103 -2.60 5.90 -3.44
C ALA A 103 -2.77 7.36 -2.96
N GLY A 104 -3.11 8.27 -3.89
CA GLY A 104 -3.44 9.67 -3.56
C GLY A 104 -4.84 9.84 -2.95
N VAL A 105 -5.75 8.90 -3.24
CA VAL A 105 -7.14 8.90 -2.75
C VAL A 105 -7.27 8.04 -1.49
N ILE A 106 -6.63 6.87 -1.48
CA ILE A 106 -6.63 5.91 -0.37
C ILE A 106 -5.16 5.60 -0.05
N PRO A 107 -4.56 6.26 0.94
CA PRO A 107 -3.17 6.05 1.29
C PRO A 107 -2.85 4.57 1.61
N GLY A 108 -1.75 4.07 1.06
CA GLY A 108 -1.32 2.69 1.26
C GLY A 108 -2.09 1.64 0.45
N ALA A 109 -3.02 2.06 -0.44
CA ALA A 109 -3.76 1.13 -1.28
C ALA A 109 -2.91 0.59 -2.45
N SER A 110 -3.11 -0.68 -2.75
CA SER A 110 -2.62 -1.36 -3.95
C SER A 110 -3.77 -2.07 -4.66
N VAL A 111 -3.85 -1.98 -5.98
CA VAL A 111 -4.88 -2.64 -6.78
C VAL A 111 -4.53 -4.12 -6.96
N THR A 112 -5.39 -5.00 -6.45
CA THR A 112 -5.23 -6.46 -6.52
C THR A 112 -6.16 -7.11 -7.55
N GLY A 113 -7.32 -6.49 -7.85
CA GLY A 113 -8.26 -6.92 -8.87
C GLY A 113 -8.86 -5.73 -9.61
N PHE A 114 -9.23 -5.91 -10.89
CA PHE A 114 -9.76 -4.83 -11.71
C PHE A 114 -10.73 -5.34 -12.78
N SER A 115 -11.89 -4.72 -12.84
CA SER A 115 -12.85 -4.82 -13.92
C SER A 115 -13.61 -3.50 -14.10
N GLY A 116 -14.47 -3.40 -15.12
CA GLY A 116 -15.33 -2.23 -15.31
C GLY A 116 -16.33 -2.00 -14.17
N ASP A 117 -16.77 -3.07 -13.51
CA ASP A 117 -17.81 -3.05 -12.50
C ASP A 117 -17.28 -3.20 -11.07
N GLU A 118 -16.02 -3.62 -10.91
CA GLU A 118 -15.45 -3.99 -9.62
C GLU A 118 -13.93 -3.75 -9.59
N VAL A 119 -13.47 -3.16 -8.50
CA VAL A 119 -12.05 -2.94 -8.19
C VAL A 119 -11.77 -3.53 -6.82
N ASP A 120 -10.78 -4.41 -6.74
CA ASP A 120 -10.27 -4.93 -5.48
C ASP A 120 -9.00 -4.19 -5.10
N ILE A 121 -8.94 -3.70 -3.88
CA ILE A 121 -7.74 -3.08 -3.31
C ILE A 121 -7.36 -3.73 -1.98
N THR A 122 -6.06 -3.74 -1.73
CA THR A 122 -5.51 -4.08 -0.42
C THR A 122 -4.83 -2.85 0.15
N VAL A 123 -5.13 -2.56 1.43
CA VAL A 123 -4.53 -1.47 2.20
C VAL A 123 -3.84 -2.07 3.40
N SER A 124 -2.55 -1.75 3.61
CA SER A 124 -1.82 -2.16 4.81
C SER A 124 -1.84 -1.03 5.83
N ALA A 125 -2.25 -1.35 7.04
CA ALA A 125 -2.23 -0.44 8.19
C ALA A 125 -1.22 -0.92 9.23
N ASP A 126 -0.36 -0.01 9.67
CA ASP A 126 0.65 -0.28 10.71
C ASP A 126 0.12 0.02 12.12
N ILE A 127 -1.15 -0.35 12.34
CA ILE A 127 -1.86 -0.26 13.62
C ILE A 127 -2.63 -1.56 13.85
N PRO A 128 -2.93 -1.93 15.10
CA PRO A 128 -3.78 -3.07 15.40
C PRO A 128 -5.22 -2.88 14.90
N CYS A 129 -5.89 -3.98 14.61
CA CYS A 129 -7.29 -3.94 14.18
C CYS A 129 -8.24 -3.51 15.32
N PRO A 130 -9.51 -3.15 15.00
CA PRO A 130 -10.49 -2.70 16.00
C PRO A 130 -10.82 -3.70 17.13
N LEU A 131 -10.46 -4.97 16.97
CA LEU A 131 -10.69 -6.00 17.99
C LEU A 131 -9.65 -5.98 19.12
N HIS A 132 -8.52 -5.30 18.90
CA HIS A 132 -7.41 -5.24 19.86
C HIS A 132 -7.41 -3.96 20.66
N TRP A 133 -6.81 -4.08 21.85
CA TRP A 133 -6.54 -2.97 22.75
C TRP A 133 -5.04 -2.70 22.78
N VAL A 134 -4.65 -1.44 22.92
CA VAL A 134 -3.25 -1.04 23.02
C VAL A 134 -3.03 -0.28 24.30
N LEU A 135 -2.00 -0.66 25.04
CA LEU A 135 -1.53 0.09 26.20
C LEU A 135 -0.23 0.78 25.84
N ARG A 136 -0.17 2.09 25.99
CA ARG A 136 1.00 2.89 25.64
C ARG A 136 1.26 4.00 26.66
N ILE A 137 2.53 4.36 26.80
CA ILE A 137 2.94 5.52 27.60
C ILE A 137 2.53 6.80 26.87
N GLY A 138 1.75 7.66 27.53
CA GLY A 138 1.40 8.98 27.03
C GLY A 138 2.51 10.01 27.25
N GLU A 139 2.35 11.19 26.68
CA GLU A 139 3.27 12.32 26.86
C GLU A 139 3.32 12.82 28.32
N ASP A 140 2.28 12.57 29.09
CA ASP A 140 2.16 12.87 30.53
C ASP A 140 2.88 11.85 31.42
N GLY A 141 3.49 10.80 30.82
CA GLY A 141 4.16 9.72 31.54
C GLY A 141 3.20 8.71 32.18
N MET A 142 1.90 8.80 31.92
CA MET A 142 0.90 7.84 32.37
C MET A 142 0.60 6.79 31.33
N LEU A 143 0.02 5.67 31.74
CA LEU A 143 -0.43 4.63 30.83
C LEU A 143 -1.77 5.01 30.21
N HIS A 144 -1.83 5.00 28.88
CA HIS A 144 -3.03 5.26 28.10
C HIS A 144 -3.50 3.98 27.41
N VAL A 145 -4.80 3.73 27.54
CA VAL A 145 -5.47 2.67 26.78
C VAL A 145 -5.99 3.25 25.49
N LEU A 146 -5.55 2.69 24.37
CA LEU A 146 -5.96 3.12 23.03
C LEU A 146 -6.71 1.99 22.33
N GLN A 147 -7.57 2.37 21.40
CA GLN A 147 -8.30 1.44 20.53
C GLN A 147 -8.44 2.04 19.13
N ASN A 148 -8.33 1.21 18.13
CA ASN A 148 -8.65 1.56 16.75
C ASN A 148 -10.16 1.40 16.55
N ARG A 149 -10.94 2.50 16.64
CA ARG A 149 -12.40 2.44 16.54
C ARG A 149 -12.93 2.66 15.13
N ASP A 150 -12.23 3.46 14.36
CA ASP A 150 -12.59 3.83 12.98
C ASP A 150 -11.96 2.90 11.92
N GLY A 151 -11.02 2.04 12.32
CA GLY A 151 -10.25 1.18 11.42
C GLY A 151 -9.01 1.88 10.83
N GLU A 152 -8.79 3.13 11.11
CA GLU A 152 -7.76 3.96 10.46
C GLU A 152 -6.78 4.61 11.44
N SER A 153 -7.17 4.78 12.72
CA SER A 153 -6.36 5.46 13.72
C SER A 153 -6.48 4.84 15.13
N LEU A 154 -5.43 5.04 15.95
CA LEU A 154 -5.47 4.71 17.36
C LEU A 154 -5.91 5.94 18.15
N GLU A 155 -7.00 5.81 18.90
CA GLU A 155 -7.53 6.85 19.77
C GLU A 155 -7.41 6.44 21.23
N ALA A 156 -7.03 7.39 22.10
CA ALA A 156 -7.05 7.18 23.53
C ALA A 156 -8.49 7.08 24.04
N VAL A 157 -8.85 5.92 24.57
CA VAL A 157 -10.19 5.66 25.11
C VAL A 157 -10.24 5.77 26.63
N ARG A 158 -9.07 5.67 27.29
CA ARG A 158 -8.92 5.83 28.74
C ARG A 158 -7.48 6.22 29.07
N THR A 159 -7.31 7.19 29.98
CA THR A 159 -6.05 7.46 30.68
C THR A 159 -6.13 6.77 32.04
N THR A 160 -5.08 6.09 32.45
CA THR A 160 -4.97 5.51 33.78
C THR A 160 -4.26 6.46 34.74
N ASP A 161 -4.36 6.18 36.04
CA ASP A 161 -3.56 6.89 37.06
C ASP A 161 -2.23 6.15 37.36
N ILE A 162 -1.81 5.24 36.47
CA ILE A 162 -0.63 4.38 36.65
C ILE A 162 0.55 5.06 35.92
N PRO A 163 1.60 5.46 36.64
CA PRO A 163 2.78 6.03 36.01
C PRO A 163 3.61 4.93 35.33
N ALA A 164 4.19 5.27 34.18
CA ALA A 164 5.01 4.35 33.39
C ALA A 164 6.32 3.95 34.09
N ALA A 165 6.80 4.74 35.05
CA ALA A 165 8.05 4.48 35.77
C ALA A 165 8.05 3.15 36.55
N ASP A 166 6.87 2.64 36.86
CA ASP A 166 6.71 1.40 37.64
C ASP A 166 6.58 0.14 36.75
N ALA A 167 6.64 0.32 35.41
CA ALA A 167 6.49 -0.79 34.49
C ALA A 167 7.85 -1.37 34.07
N GLU A 168 8.07 -2.65 34.32
CA GLU A 168 9.28 -3.37 33.90
C GLU A 168 9.45 -3.41 32.37
N GLU A 169 8.36 -3.27 31.62
CA GLU A 169 8.29 -3.38 30.17
C GLU A 169 8.22 -2.02 29.46
N SER A 170 8.89 -1.01 30.00
CA SER A 170 8.82 0.37 29.50
C SER A 170 9.07 0.51 27.99
N ALA A 171 9.96 -0.30 27.41
CA ALA A 171 10.25 -0.26 25.98
C ALA A 171 9.04 -0.74 25.12
N ALA A 172 8.40 -1.84 25.52
CA ALA A 172 7.21 -2.35 24.84
C ALA A 172 6.02 -1.39 24.98
N LEU A 173 5.89 -0.75 26.15
CA LEU A 173 4.84 0.25 26.37
C LEU A 173 5.06 1.55 25.61
N LEU A 174 6.31 1.92 25.29
CA LEU A 174 6.59 3.06 24.40
C LEU A 174 6.14 2.78 22.97
N GLU A 175 6.34 1.57 22.50
CA GLU A 175 5.89 1.12 21.16
C GLU A 175 4.38 0.87 21.13
N GLY A 176 3.82 0.39 22.24
CA GLY A 176 2.42 0.02 22.41
C GLY A 176 2.23 -1.49 22.53
N MET A 177 1.91 -1.96 23.73
CA MET A 177 1.56 -3.37 23.98
C MET A 177 0.15 -3.67 23.47
N ILE A 178 0.02 -4.72 22.67
CA ILE A 178 -1.25 -5.15 22.07
C ILE A 178 -1.86 -6.27 22.91
N PHE A 179 -3.14 -6.16 23.20
CA PHE A 179 -3.94 -7.14 23.94
C PHE A 179 -5.10 -7.63 23.08
N ASP A 180 -5.35 -8.92 23.09
CA ASP A 180 -6.41 -9.55 22.30
C ASP A 180 -7.82 -9.14 22.75
N ASP A 181 -7.96 -8.86 24.05
CA ASP A 181 -9.24 -8.42 24.62
C ASP A 181 -9.05 -7.50 25.84
N VAL A 182 -10.15 -6.94 26.31
CA VAL A 182 -10.16 -6.05 27.47
C VAL A 182 -9.80 -6.77 28.77
N GLN A 183 -10.08 -8.06 28.89
CA GLN A 183 -9.82 -8.82 30.11
C GLN A 183 -8.31 -9.05 30.29
N ALA A 184 -7.61 -9.36 29.20
CA ALA A 184 -6.16 -9.47 29.20
C ALA A 184 -5.49 -8.13 29.56
N LEU A 185 -6.01 -7.02 29.01
CA LEU A 185 -5.55 -5.68 29.36
C LEU A 185 -5.75 -5.36 30.84
N GLU A 186 -6.97 -5.57 31.38
CA GLU A 186 -7.27 -5.29 32.80
C GLU A 186 -6.43 -6.17 33.73
N GLY A 187 -6.28 -7.47 33.40
CA GLY A 187 -5.41 -8.35 34.18
C GLY A 187 -3.95 -7.89 34.22
N TYR A 188 -3.45 -7.35 33.11
CA TYR A 188 -2.12 -6.74 33.10
C TYR A 188 -2.05 -5.49 33.98
N LEU A 189 -3.01 -4.57 33.85
CA LEU A 189 -3.08 -3.36 34.68
C LEU A 189 -3.16 -3.66 36.17
N GLU A 190 -3.93 -4.68 36.57
CA GLU A 190 -4.00 -5.15 37.97
C GLU A 190 -2.64 -5.70 38.43
N SER A 191 -1.93 -6.43 37.56
CA SER A 191 -0.63 -7.04 37.92
C SER A 191 0.47 -6.01 38.24
N ILE A 192 0.45 -4.86 37.55
CA ILE A 192 1.45 -3.80 37.75
C ILE A 192 1.10 -2.82 38.86
N THR A 193 -0.11 -2.92 39.45
CA THR A 193 -0.55 -2.09 40.58
C THR A 193 -0.58 -2.82 41.92
N SER A 194 -0.24 -4.14 41.95
CA SER A 194 -0.23 -4.98 43.13
C SER A 194 1.15 -5.05 43.78
#